data_0f772798ba7e02ac008fd0a0e40b192c
#
_entry.id   0f772798ba7e02ac008fd0a0e40b192c
#
_cell.length_a   1.000
_cell.length_b   1.000
_cell.length_c   1.000
_cell.angle_alpha   90.00
_cell.angle_beta   90.00
_cell.angle_gamma   90.00
#
_symmetry.space_group_name_H-M   'P 1'
#
loop_
_entity.id
_entity.type
_entity.pdbx_description
1 polymer ?
#
loop_
_entity_poly.entity_id
_entity_poly.type
_entity_poly.pdbx_seq_one_letter_code
_entity_poly.pdbx_strand_id
1 'polypeptide(L)'
;MRDVSLNPVRPLVTDLTNLTELAWLDDRAIAPALVTLTSGATRVVVAPEVGGALAAYYESTPEGALHWLRPATQAAFDERDPLRMASFPLFPYCNRIRDARFEFGGGTVDLSGNDLRFAHALHGNAWRHPWQVGACTESSVELHFEHTPDPQQPGDWPFRYRAQQRIELVGGALHVALSAQNLGDRPMPFGMGHHPYYPRTAQTRVYANVQRMWHADADVLPTHLGPHPAVEALRHGMSPDAFALDNNFANWSREATIAWPDEHRQLTMTADTPFDHLVVFAPANDAQLCVEPVTNTTDCFNAVDMQEQVGGCVLEPGEEIAATLTWTPRKG
;
A
#
# COMPACT_ATOMS: atom_id res chain seq x y z
N MET A 1 29.50 -19.29 9.84
CA MET A 1 28.52 -18.73 10.75
C MET A 1 28.86 -17.27 10.93
N ARG A 2 28.15 -16.37 10.24
CA ARG A 2 28.24 -14.93 10.49
C ARG A 2 26.93 -14.54 11.15
N ASP A 3 27.06 -14.11 12.38
CA ASP A 3 25.98 -13.61 13.21
C ASP A 3 25.48 -12.29 12.58
N VAL A 4 24.33 -12.33 11.93
CA VAL A 4 23.63 -11.15 11.45
C VAL A 4 22.70 -10.73 12.59
N SER A 5 23.23 -9.95 13.52
CA SER A 5 22.40 -9.26 14.49
C SER A 5 21.47 -8.30 13.76
N LEU A 6 20.20 -8.64 13.71
CA LEU A 6 19.12 -7.75 13.31
C LEU A 6 19.18 -6.53 14.23
N ASN A 7 19.58 -5.39 13.68
CA ASN A 7 19.46 -4.12 14.38
C ASN A 7 17.98 -3.90 14.69
N PRO A 8 17.59 -3.75 15.95
CA PRO A 8 16.22 -3.42 16.29
C PRO A 8 15.91 -2.06 15.68
N VAL A 9 14.88 -2.03 14.81
CA VAL A 9 14.28 -0.79 14.33
C VAL A 9 13.93 0.02 15.59
N ARG A 10 14.59 1.17 15.78
CA ARG A 10 14.28 2.06 16.89
C ARG A 10 12.80 2.45 16.79
N PRO A 11 12.03 2.35 17.88
CA PRO A 11 10.66 2.82 17.87
C PRO A 11 10.65 4.30 17.50
N LEU A 12 9.97 4.64 16.41
CA LEU A 12 9.66 6.03 16.06
C LEU A 12 8.61 6.50 17.07
N VAL A 13 9.08 7.07 18.18
CA VAL A 13 8.22 7.88 19.03
C VAL A 13 7.95 9.17 18.26
N THR A 14 6.91 9.18 17.47
CA THR A 14 6.38 10.41 16.88
C THR A 14 5.42 11.02 17.91
N ASP A 15 5.93 11.99 18.63
CA ASP A 15 5.10 12.93 19.38
C ASP A 15 4.33 13.78 18.36
N LEU A 16 3.09 13.38 18.07
CA LEU A 16 2.21 14.02 17.07
C LEU A 16 1.68 15.40 17.51
N THR A 17 2.20 15.99 18.57
CA THR A 17 1.75 17.29 19.11
C THR A 17 2.38 18.50 18.43
N ASN A 18 3.32 18.35 17.48
CA ASN A 18 3.99 19.49 16.83
C ASN A 18 3.54 19.65 15.37
N LEU A 19 2.50 20.48 15.17
CA LEU A 19 1.92 20.88 13.87
C LEU A 19 2.88 21.73 13.00
N THR A 20 4.06 22.09 13.47
CA THR A 20 5.12 22.75 12.71
C THR A 20 5.86 21.85 11.74
N GLU A 21 5.68 20.53 11.83
CA GLU A 21 6.41 19.57 10.97
C GLU A 21 5.96 19.52 9.51
N LEU A 22 4.82 20.11 9.14
CA LEU A 22 4.38 20.18 7.74
C LEU A 22 4.76 21.48 7.02
N ALA A 23 5.30 22.47 7.71
CA ALA A 23 5.73 23.73 7.07
C ALA A 23 6.79 23.51 5.99
N TRP A 24 7.57 22.43 6.08
CA TRP A 24 8.55 22.05 5.07
C TRP A 24 7.94 21.48 3.77
N LEU A 25 6.69 20.99 3.80
CA LEU A 25 5.99 20.56 2.57
C LEU A 25 5.70 21.75 1.63
N ASP A 26 5.63 22.96 2.18
CA ASP A 26 5.46 24.20 1.42
C ASP A 26 6.80 24.81 0.97
N ASP A 27 7.94 24.33 1.49
CA ASP A 27 9.27 24.84 1.13
C ASP A 27 9.83 24.08 -0.09
N ARG A 28 9.49 24.59 -1.28
CA ARG A 28 9.86 24.03 -2.59
C ARG A 28 11.36 23.94 -2.88
N ALA A 29 12.20 24.44 -1.98
CA ALA A 29 13.66 24.52 -2.21
C ALA A 29 14.40 23.21 -1.84
N ILE A 30 13.79 22.25 -1.12
CA ILE A 30 14.48 21.09 -0.53
C ILE A 30 13.83 19.74 -0.92
N ALA A 31 12.58 19.73 -1.41
CA ALA A 31 11.86 18.50 -1.72
C ALA A 31 11.98 18.11 -3.22
N PRO A 32 12.00 16.81 -3.56
CA PRO A 32 11.70 16.36 -4.91
C PRO A 32 10.38 16.99 -5.38
N ALA A 33 10.18 17.16 -6.68
CA ALA A 33 9.02 17.83 -7.25
C ALA A 33 7.71 17.21 -6.73
N LEU A 34 7.11 17.81 -5.71
CA LEU A 34 5.83 17.38 -5.13
C LEU A 34 4.66 17.95 -5.92
N VAL A 35 3.60 17.17 -6.05
CA VAL A 35 2.32 17.63 -6.62
C VAL A 35 1.30 17.74 -5.49
N THR A 36 0.77 18.94 -5.26
CA THR A 36 -0.29 19.16 -4.27
C THR A 36 -1.63 19.30 -4.97
N LEU A 37 -2.55 18.41 -4.65
CA LEU A 37 -3.95 18.47 -5.10
C LEU A 37 -4.81 19.15 -4.04
N THR A 38 -5.80 19.91 -4.50
CA THR A 38 -6.65 20.74 -3.66
C THR A 38 -8.13 20.55 -4.00
N SER A 39 -8.97 20.39 -2.96
CA SER A 39 -10.43 20.44 -3.07
C SER A 39 -11.02 21.04 -1.79
N GLY A 40 -11.41 22.31 -1.83
CA GLY A 40 -11.81 23.06 -0.63
C GLY A 40 -10.68 23.10 0.41
N ALA A 41 -10.96 22.66 1.64
CA ALA A 41 -9.97 22.55 2.70
C ALA A 41 -9.07 21.31 2.60
N THR A 42 -9.42 20.34 1.75
CA THR A 42 -8.71 19.05 1.65
C THR A 42 -7.50 19.17 0.74
N ARG A 43 -6.43 18.48 1.12
CA ARG A 43 -5.15 18.41 0.40
C ARG A 43 -4.67 16.97 0.29
N VAL A 44 -4.10 16.65 -0.87
CA VAL A 44 -3.27 15.45 -1.08
C VAL A 44 -1.93 15.91 -1.63
N VAL A 45 -0.86 15.45 -1.01
CA VAL A 45 0.50 15.69 -1.49
C VAL A 45 1.03 14.40 -2.09
N VAL A 46 1.43 14.45 -3.35
CA VAL A 46 1.95 13.32 -4.11
C VAL A 46 3.44 13.49 -4.32
N ALA A 47 4.20 12.42 -4.15
CA ALA A 47 5.65 12.36 -4.33
C ALA A 47 6.02 11.42 -5.50
N PRO A 48 5.94 11.88 -6.77
CA PRO A 48 6.16 11.02 -7.94
C PRO A 48 7.54 10.36 -7.93
N GLU A 49 8.58 11.08 -7.48
CA GLU A 49 9.96 10.58 -7.44
C GLU A 49 10.22 9.54 -6.33
N VAL A 50 9.29 9.39 -5.38
CA VAL A 50 9.40 8.42 -4.29
C VAL A 50 8.33 7.36 -4.47
N GLY A 51 8.49 6.50 -5.46
CA GLY A 51 7.60 5.37 -5.72
C GLY A 51 6.19 5.73 -6.18
N GLY A 52 5.95 6.95 -6.68
CA GLY A 52 4.60 7.42 -6.99
C GLY A 52 3.70 7.54 -5.75
N ALA A 53 4.29 7.71 -4.58
CA ALA A 53 3.61 7.65 -3.29
C ALA A 53 2.78 8.91 -2.98
N LEU A 54 1.81 8.74 -2.08
CA LEU A 54 1.15 9.85 -1.38
C LEU A 54 2.02 10.23 -0.17
N ALA A 55 2.38 11.50 -0.05
CA ALA A 55 3.12 12.00 1.10
C ALA A 55 2.19 12.45 2.23
N ALA A 56 1.00 12.94 1.91
CA ALA A 56 -0.02 13.32 2.89
C ALA A 56 -1.43 13.31 2.27
N TYR A 57 -2.42 13.05 3.12
CA TYR A 57 -3.83 13.31 2.86
C TYR A 57 -4.45 13.90 4.12
N TYR A 58 -4.87 15.15 4.05
CA TYR A 58 -5.32 15.90 5.22
C TYR A 58 -6.35 16.96 4.87
N GLU A 59 -7.00 17.49 5.88
CA GLU A 59 -7.84 18.69 5.82
C GLU A 59 -7.18 19.82 6.59
N SER A 60 -7.09 21.01 5.98
CA SER A 60 -6.63 22.24 6.65
C SER A 60 -7.74 22.76 7.56
N THR A 61 -7.46 22.91 8.84
CA THR A 61 -8.37 23.49 9.83
C THR A 61 -7.73 24.71 10.51
N PRO A 62 -8.50 25.55 11.22
CA PRO A 62 -7.91 26.66 11.98
C PRO A 62 -6.87 26.21 13.03
N GLU A 63 -7.02 24.98 13.54
CA GLU A 63 -6.14 24.38 14.55
C GLU A 63 -4.92 23.70 13.93
N GLY A 64 -4.87 23.57 12.59
CA GLY A 64 -3.78 22.94 11.86
C GLY A 64 -4.27 21.85 10.90
N ALA A 65 -3.40 20.92 10.51
CA ALA A 65 -3.73 19.85 9.59
C ALA A 65 -4.38 18.65 10.31
N LEU A 66 -5.59 18.29 9.89
CA LEU A 66 -6.26 17.06 10.31
C LEU A 66 -5.92 15.94 9.34
N HIS A 67 -5.03 15.04 9.73
CA HIS A 67 -4.52 13.97 8.87
C HIS A 67 -5.48 12.81 8.75
N TRP A 68 -5.85 12.45 7.51
CA TRP A 68 -6.61 11.25 7.18
C TRP A 68 -5.72 10.02 6.98
N LEU A 69 -4.53 10.22 6.41
CA LEU A 69 -3.45 9.23 6.39
C LEU A 69 -2.26 9.75 7.19
N ARG A 70 -1.43 8.88 7.73
CA ARG A 70 -0.19 9.25 8.42
C ARG A 70 0.71 10.06 7.46
N PRO A 71 1.10 11.29 7.78
CA PRO A 71 1.95 12.07 6.89
C PRO A 71 3.35 11.47 6.77
N ALA A 72 4.00 11.70 5.63
CA ALA A 72 5.40 11.43 5.45
C ALA A 72 6.25 12.30 6.38
N THR A 73 7.42 11.79 6.75
CA THR A 73 8.43 12.56 7.50
C THR A 73 9.48 13.11 6.54
N GLN A 74 10.27 14.09 6.97
CA GLN A 74 11.41 14.59 6.19
C GLN A 74 12.36 13.44 5.78
N ALA A 75 12.64 12.50 6.70
CA ALA A 75 13.48 11.35 6.42
C ALA A 75 12.94 10.46 5.28
N ALA A 76 11.63 10.41 5.06
CA ALA A 76 11.04 9.68 3.94
C ALA A 76 11.53 10.20 2.58
N PHE A 77 11.73 11.51 2.48
CA PHE A 77 12.24 12.16 1.27
C PHE A 77 13.76 12.10 1.16
N ASP A 78 14.47 12.32 2.26
CA ASP A 78 15.94 12.27 2.31
C ASP A 78 16.46 10.88 1.93
N GLU A 79 15.77 9.83 2.39
CA GLU A 79 16.11 8.43 2.14
C GLU A 79 15.38 7.86 0.91
N ARG A 80 14.46 8.61 0.31
CA ARG A 80 13.56 8.16 -0.77
C ARG A 80 12.88 6.83 -0.44
N ASP A 81 12.36 6.72 0.80
CA ASP A 81 11.78 5.48 1.33
C ASP A 81 10.25 5.52 1.32
N PRO A 82 9.56 4.82 0.40
CA PRO A 82 8.10 4.76 0.33
C PRO A 82 7.45 4.16 1.59
N LEU A 83 8.13 3.31 2.35
CA LEU A 83 7.63 2.74 3.61
C LEU A 83 7.36 3.80 4.69
N ARG A 84 7.92 5.00 4.51
CA ARG A 84 7.73 6.15 5.39
C ARG A 84 6.77 7.19 4.83
N MET A 85 6.20 6.95 3.65
CA MET A 85 5.17 7.78 3.04
C MET A 85 3.79 7.51 3.66
N ALA A 86 2.78 8.29 3.27
CA ALA A 86 1.41 8.11 3.72
C ALA A 86 0.74 6.90 3.07
N SER A 87 1.06 6.62 1.81
CA SER A 87 0.63 5.44 1.07
C SER A 87 1.44 5.30 -0.22
N PHE A 88 1.58 4.09 -0.75
CA PHE A 88 2.25 3.85 -2.03
C PHE A 88 1.60 2.70 -2.81
N PRO A 89 1.72 2.69 -4.15
CA PRO A 89 1.13 1.66 -4.99
C PRO A 89 1.95 0.37 -4.95
N LEU A 90 1.27 -0.76 -5.08
CA LEU A 90 1.86 -2.09 -5.14
C LEU A 90 1.67 -2.65 -6.54
N PHE A 91 2.76 -2.82 -7.29
CA PHE A 91 2.83 -3.40 -8.63
C PHE A 91 4.14 -4.15 -8.84
N PRO A 92 4.14 -5.25 -9.58
CA PRO A 92 3.05 -6.00 -10.19
C PRO A 92 2.52 -7.13 -9.30
N TYR A 93 2.78 -7.10 -7.99
CA TYR A 93 2.21 -7.97 -6.98
C TYR A 93 2.24 -7.31 -5.61
N CYS A 94 1.39 -7.79 -4.70
CA CYS A 94 1.31 -7.32 -3.32
C CYS A 94 2.00 -8.29 -2.38
N ASN A 95 2.61 -7.74 -1.33
CA ASN A 95 3.23 -8.48 -0.24
C ASN A 95 4.44 -9.36 -0.69
N ARG A 96 4.77 -10.42 0.06
CA ARG A 96 5.98 -11.23 -0.09
C ARG A 96 5.82 -12.34 -1.12
N ILE A 97 6.91 -12.67 -1.82
CA ILE A 97 7.08 -13.91 -2.60
C ILE A 97 8.21 -14.71 -1.94
N ARG A 98 7.89 -15.93 -1.50
CA ARG A 98 8.79 -16.86 -0.79
C ARG A 98 10.11 -17.04 -1.53
N ASP A 99 11.21 -16.89 -0.80
CA ASP A 99 12.57 -17.06 -1.31
C ASP A 99 12.88 -16.27 -2.59
N ALA A 100 12.07 -15.21 -2.83
CA ALA A 100 12.13 -14.39 -4.04
C ALA A 100 12.05 -15.23 -5.34
N ARG A 101 11.26 -16.31 -5.37
CA ARG A 101 11.13 -17.21 -6.51
C ARG A 101 9.74 -17.81 -6.64
N PHE A 102 9.35 -18.09 -7.89
CA PHE A 102 8.14 -18.88 -8.21
C PHE A 102 8.25 -19.48 -9.61
N GLU A 103 7.42 -20.51 -9.88
CA GLU A 103 7.34 -21.15 -11.19
C GLU A 103 6.24 -20.49 -12.03
N PHE A 104 6.57 -20.11 -13.27
CA PHE A 104 5.59 -19.55 -14.20
C PHE A 104 6.00 -19.76 -15.66
N GLY A 105 5.03 -20.15 -16.53
CA GLY A 105 5.27 -20.32 -17.96
C GLY A 105 6.29 -21.40 -18.30
N GLY A 106 6.46 -22.39 -17.44
CA GLY A 106 7.40 -23.49 -17.63
C GLY A 106 8.84 -23.19 -17.23
N GLY A 107 9.06 -22.11 -16.49
CA GLY A 107 10.38 -21.75 -15.95
C GLY A 107 10.31 -21.08 -14.60
N THR A 108 11.45 -21.01 -13.92
CA THR A 108 11.58 -20.33 -12.64
C THR A 108 11.74 -18.80 -12.84
N VAL A 109 10.92 -18.02 -12.18
CA VAL A 109 11.09 -16.56 -12.05
C VAL A 109 11.90 -16.31 -10.79
N ASP A 110 13.06 -15.66 -10.96
CA ASP A 110 13.97 -15.25 -9.87
C ASP A 110 13.83 -13.74 -9.62
N LEU A 111 13.46 -13.37 -8.40
CA LEU A 111 13.29 -11.99 -7.94
C LEU A 111 14.35 -11.61 -6.90
N SER A 112 15.46 -12.33 -6.82
CA SER A 112 16.50 -12.13 -5.80
C SER A 112 17.18 -10.74 -5.85
N GLY A 113 17.00 -10.00 -6.94
CA GLY A 113 17.40 -8.60 -7.09
C GLY A 113 16.36 -7.59 -6.64
N ASN A 114 15.18 -8.02 -6.13
CA ASN A 114 14.09 -7.13 -5.78
C ASN A 114 14.50 -6.11 -4.70
N ASP A 115 14.48 -6.44 -3.45
CA ASP A 115 14.92 -5.53 -2.37
C ASP A 115 15.71 -6.31 -1.32
N LEU A 116 17.03 -6.09 -1.31
CA LEU A 116 17.97 -6.82 -0.44
C LEU A 116 17.78 -6.54 1.05
N ARG A 117 16.92 -5.60 1.44
CA ARG A 117 16.55 -5.37 2.84
C ARG A 117 15.68 -6.49 3.40
N PHE A 118 15.02 -7.28 2.55
CA PHE A 118 14.06 -8.30 2.92
C PHE A 118 14.53 -9.70 2.48
N ALA A 119 14.21 -10.71 3.29
CA ALA A 119 14.54 -12.11 2.97
C ALA A 119 13.70 -12.65 1.79
N HIS A 120 12.54 -12.07 1.55
CA HIS A 120 11.60 -12.41 0.49
C HIS A 120 11.40 -11.21 -0.43
N ALA A 121 11.15 -11.42 -1.71
CA ALA A 121 10.81 -10.32 -2.61
C ALA A 121 9.49 -9.67 -2.15
N LEU A 122 9.42 -8.33 -2.12
CA LEU A 122 8.34 -7.58 -1.49
C LEU A 122 7.72 -6.55 -2.44
N HIS A 123 6.38 -6.56 -2.56
CA HIS A 123 5.54 -5.53 -3.19
C HIS A 123 5.83 -5.21 -4.66
N GLY A 124 6.51 -6.10 -5.38
CA GLY A 124 6.92 -5.83 -6.75
C GLY A 124 8.06 -4.81 -6.84
N ASN A 125 8.15 -4.09 -7.97
CA ASN A 125 9.24 -3.16 -8.19
C ASN A 125 8.81 -1.69 -8.37
N ALA A 126 7.57 -1.41 -8.77
CA ALA A 126 7.13 -0.07 -9.13
C ALA A 126 7.22 0.94 -7.97
N TRP A 127 7.00 0.51 -6.72
CA TRP A 127 7.07 1.38 -5.54
C TRP A 127 8.48 1.88 -5.21
N ARG A 128 9.52 1.28 -5.79
CA ARG A 128 10.93 1.64 -5.56
C ARG A 128 11.49 2.59 -6.61
N HIS A 129 10.73 2.89 -7.65
CA HIS A 129 11.17 3.69 -8.77
C HIS A 129 10.40 5.01 -8.88
N PRO A 130 11.00 6.06 -9.46
CA PRO A 130 10.29 7.29 -9.77
C PRO A 130 9.20 7.05 -10.82
N TRP A 131 8.08 7.75 -10.67
CA TRP A 131 6.98 7.78 -11.62
C TRP A 131 6.96 9.10 -12.37
N GLN A 132 6.62 9.05 -13.66
CA GLN A 132 6.49 10.24 -14.51
C GLN A 132 5.13 10.90 -14.30
N VAL A 133 5.13 12.23 -14.18
CA VAL A 133 3.91 13.03 -14.10
C VAL A 133 3.35 13.23 -15.50
N GLY A 134 2.12 12.83 -15.73
CA GLY A 134 1.32 13.08 -16.93
C GLY A 134 0.44 14.31 -16.79
N ALA A 135 -0.86 14.17 -17.10
CA ALA A 135 -1.82 15.25 -16.94
C ALA A 135 -1.97 15.64 -15.46
N CYS A 136 -1.98 16.95 -15.21
CA CYS A 136 -2.10 17.49 -13.86
C CYS A 136 -3.04 18.70 -13.87
N THR A 137 -3.97 18.72 -12.91
CA THR A 137 -4.88 19.84 -12.64
C THR A 137 -4.76 20.25 -11.17
N GLU A 138 -5.57 21.19 -10.73
CA GLU A 138 -5.62 21.59 -9.31
C GLU A 138 -6.07 20.41 -8.39
N SER A 139 -6.94 19.53 -8.88
CA SER A 139 -7.54 18.44 -8.08
C SER A 139 -7.20 17.03 -8.55
N SER A 140 -6.40 16.87 -9.59
CA SER A 140 -6.01 15.54 -10.10
C SER A 140 -4.62 15.51 -10.69
N VAL A 141 -3.97 14.34 -10.62
CA VAL A 141 -2.70 14.05 -11.29
C VAL A 141 -2.71 12.62 -11.82
N GLU A 142 -2.10 12.44 -12.99
CA GLU A 142 -1.80 11.13 -13.56
C GLU A 142 -0.31 10.84 -13.41
N LEU A 143 0.00 9.63 -12.93
CA LEU A 143 1.36 9.13 -12.80
C LEU A 143 1.53 7.88 -13.66
N HIS A 144 2.67 7.77 -14.32
CA HIS A 144 3.00 6.67 -15.23
C HIS A 144 4.32 6.03 -14.84
N PHE A 145 4.33 4.72 -14.83
CA PHE A 145 5.53 3.90 -14.65
C PHE A 145 5.59 2.85 -15.76
N GLU A 146 6.72 2.74 -16.43
CA GLU A 146 6.96 1.65 -17.39
C GLU A 146 8.20 0.88 -16.97
N HIS A 147 8.05 -0.43 -16.82
CA HIS A 147 9.12 -1.35 -16.55
C HIS A 147 9.50 -2.12 -17.82
N THR A 148 10.77 -2.11 -18.13
CA THR A 148 11.37 -3.00 -19.15
C THR A 148 12.47 -3.79 -18.47
N PRO A 149 12.42 -5.14 -18.53
CA PRO A 149 13.46 -5.99 -17.93
C PRO A 149 14.85 -5.62 -18.45
N ASP A 150 15.81 -5.48 -17.54
CA ASP A 150 17.20 -5.22 -17.87
C ASP A 150 18.04 -6.50 -17.68
N PRO A 151 18.64 -7.05 -18.74
CA PRO A 151 19.52 -8.22 -18.63
C PRO A 151 20.73 -8.02 -17.72
N GLN A 152 21.09 -6.76 -17.42
CA GLN A 152 22.19 -6.41 -16.53
C GLN A 152 21.75 -6.34 -15.05
N GLN A 153 20.46 -6.42 -14.79
CA GLN A 153 19.87 -6.47 -13.46
C GLN A 153 19.08 -7.77 -13.26
N PRO A 154 19.76 -8.93 -13.21
CA PRO A 154 19.09 -10.18 -13.00
C PRO A 154 18.43 -10.20 -11.60
N GLY A 155 17.29 -10.87 -11.50
CA GLY A 155 16.54 -10.97 -10.25
C GLY A 155 15.56 -9.81 -10.02
N ASP A 156 15.34 -8.92 -11.00
CA ASP A 156 14.19 -8.01 -11.02
C ASP A 156 13.02 -8.66 -11.80
N TRP A 157 11.89 -7.95 -11.90
CA TRP A 157 10.68 -8.44 -12.58
C TRP A 157 10.94 -8.71 -14.07
N PRO A 158 10.76 -9.93 -14.57
CA PRO A 158 11.18 -10.30 -15.92
C PRO A 158 10.14 -10.06 -17.02
N PHE A 159 9.08 -9.31 -16.72
CA PHE A 159 8.00 -9.01 -17.67
C PHE A 159 7.91 -7.50 -17.90
N ARG A 160 7.77 -7.10 -19.16
CA ARG A 160 7.57 -5.69 -19.52
C ARG A 160 6.12 -5.30 -19.24
N TYR A 161 5.92 -4.21 -18.48
CA TYR A 161 4.58 -3.70 -18.20
C TYR A 161 4.57 -2.19 -18.03
N ARG A 162 3.40 -1.61 -18.13
CA ARG A 162 3.10 -0.23 -17.72
C ARG A 162 2.14 -0.28 -16.55
N ALA A 163 2.36 0.58 -15.56
CA ALA A 163 1.40 0.89 -14.51
C ALA A 163 1.04 2.37 -14.55
N GLN A 164 -0.19 2.69 -14.17
CA GLN A 164 -0.69 4.06 -14.08
C GLN A 164 -1.45 4.25 -12.77
N GLN A 165 -1.38 5.48 -12.24
CA GLN A 165 -2.22 5.95 -11.16
C GLN A 165 -2.86 7.28 -11.58
N ARG A 166 -4.18 7.39 -11.47
CA ARG A 166 -4.89 8.67 -11.47
C ARG A 166 -5.35 8.95 -10.05
N ILE A 167 -4.82 10.01 -9.47
CA ILE A 167 -5.11 10.47 -8.11
C ILE A 167 -5.97 11.71 -8.24
N GLU A 168 -7.15 11.73 -7.62
CA GLU A 168 -8.13 12.81 -7.76
C GLU A 168 -8.85 13.11 -6.45
N LEU A 169 -9.04 14.39 -6.14
CA LEU A 169 -9.86 14.87 -5.03
C LEU A 169 -11.22 15.37 -5.55
N VAL A 170 -12.30 14.78 -5.06
CA VAL A 170 -13.67 15.18 -5.39
C VAL A 170 -14.47 15.38 -4.11
N GLY A 171 -14.86 16.61 -3.79
CA GLY A 171 -15.63 16.93 -2.59
C GLY A 171 -14.98 16.51 -1.28
N GLY A 172 -13.65 16.49 -1.25
CA GLY A 172 -12.85 16.03 -0.11
C GLY A 172 -12.54 14.54 -0.10
N ALA A 173 -13.23 13.70 -0.88
CA ALA A 173 -12.89 12.30 -1.06
C ALA A 173 -11.67 12.14 -1.98
N LEU A 174 -10.81 11.18 -1.64
CA LEU A 174 -9.64 10.81 -2.42
C LEU A 174 -9.98 9.57 -3.27
N HIS A 175 -9.85 9.70 -4.59
CA HIS A 175 -9.97 8.62 -5.55
C HIS A 175 -8.59 8.27 -6.11
N VAL A 176 -8.24 6.99 -6.12
CA VAL A 176 -7.01 6.47 -6.72
C VAL A 176 -7.41 5.36 -7.70
N ALA A 177 -7.42 5.66 -8.99
CA ALA A 177 -7.58 4.66 -10.03
C ALA A 177 -6.20 4.10 -10.38
N LEU A 178 -6.08 2.78 -10.29
CA LEU A 178 -4.89 2.01 -10.64
C LEU A 178 -5.16 1.25 -11.93
N SER A 179 -4.20 1.25 -12.85
CA SER A 179 -4.22 0.33 -13.99
C SER A 179 -2.85 -0.22 -14.31
N ALA A 180 -2.83 -1.39 -14.96
CA ALA A 180 -1.61 -1.98 -15.49
C ALA A 180 -1.89 -2.70 -16.81
N GLN A 181 -0.92 -2.66 -17.72
CA GLN A 181 -0.95 -3.32 -19.02
C GLN A 181 0.30 -4.17 -19.21
N ASN A 182 0.11 -5.40 -19.65
CA ASN A 182 1.21 -6.25 -20.12
C ASN A 182 1.69 -5.75 -21.48
N LEU A 183 2.92 -5.21 -21.53
CA LEU A 183 3.57 -4.73 -22.76
C LEU A 183 4.52 -5.77 -23.35
N GLY A 184 4.64 -6.95 -22.74
CA GLY A 184 5.46 -8.05 -23.20
C GLY A 184 4.79 -8.86 -24.30
N ASP A 185 5.45 -9.92 -24.72
CA ASP A 185 5.05 -10.86 -25.77
C ASP A 185 4.57 -12.22 -25.21
N ARG A 186 4.50 -12.34 -23.90
CA ARG A 186 4.08 -13.55 -23.17
C ARG A 186 3.14 -13.20 -22.00
N PRO A 187 2.32 -14.15 -21.54
CA PRO A 187 1.51 -13.97 -20.34
C PRO A 187 2.35 -13.54 -19.14
N MET A 188 1.78 -12.69 -18.30
CA MET A 188 2.43 -12.12 -17.12
C MET A 188 1.55 -12.35 -15.88
N PRO A 189 2.05 -12.98 -14.80
CA PRO A 189 1.33 -13.07 -13.54
C PRO A 189 1.25 -11.68 -12.92
N PHE A 190 0.12 -11.36 -12.28
CA PHE A 190 -0.13 -9.99 -11.88
C PHE A 190 -1.01 -9.87 -10.64
N GLY A 191 -0.73 -8.83 -9.86
CA GLY A 191 -1.56 -8.30 -8.80
C GLY A 191 -1.24 -6.83 -8.53
N MET A 192 -2.16 -6.12 -7.91
CA MET A 192 -1.99 -4.72 -7.54
C MET A 192 -2.65 -4.39 -6.21
N GLY A 193 -2.23 -3.29 -5.61
CA GLY A 193 -2.76 -2.81 -4.34
C GLY A 193 -2.30 -1.40 -4.01
N HIS A 194 -2.67 -0.97 -2.81
CA HIS A 194 -2.18 0.26 -2.22
C HIS A 194 -1.88 0.05 -0.74
N HIS A 195 -0.84 0.70 -0.21
CA HIS A 195 -0.33 0.48 1.14
C HIS A 195 -0.52 1.73 2.03
N PRO A 196 -1.76 2.06 2.44
CA PRO A 196 -2.03 3.23 3.25
C PRO A 196 -1.66 3.01 4.73
N TYR A 197 -1.00 4.01 5.31
CA TYR A 197 -0.75 4.12 6.75
C TYR A 197 -1.74 5.08 7.37
N TYR A 198 -2.36 4.68 8.47
CA TYR A 198 -3.36 5.49 9.18
C TYR A 198 -2.81 6.03 10.50
N PRO A 199 -3.20 7.25 10.91
CA PRO A 199 -2.96 7.69 12.28
C PRO A 199 -3.55 6.70 13.29
N ARG A 200 -2.85 6.45 14.39
CA ARG A 200 -3.29 5.53 15.43
C ARG A 200 -3.35 6.24 16.77
N THR A 201 -4.53 6.24 17.40
CA THR A 201 -4.77 6.68 18.77
C THR A 201 -5.16 5.47 19.61
N ALA A 202 -5.23 5.63 20.94
CA ALA A 202 -5.67 4.57 21.83
C ALA A 202 -7.14 4.14 21.58
N GLN A 203 -7.95 5.02 20.97
CA GLN A 203 -9.34 4.73 20.67
C GLN A 203 -9.59 4.35 19.22
N THR A 204 -8.55 4.28 18.38
CA THR A 204 -8.69 3.86 16.97
C THR A 204 -9.42 2.53 16.86
N ARG A 205 -10.34 2.44 15.92
CA ARG A 205 -11.09 1.22 15.59
C ARG A 205 -11.05 0.97 14.09
N VAL A 206 -10.86 -0.30 13.73
CA VAL A 206 -10.87 -0.77 12.34
C VAL A 206 -12.10 -1.65 12.14
N TYR A 207 -12.92 -1.28 11.16
CA TYR A 207 -14.10 -2.05 10.75
C TYR A 207 -13.88 -2.58 9.34
N ALA A 208 -14.09 -3.88 9.15
CA ALA A 208 -14.11 -4.51 7.84
C ALA A 208 -14.93 -5.80 7.89
N ASN A 209 -15.70 -6.07 6.82
CA ASN A 209 -16.39 -7.36 6.70
C ASN A 209 -15.51 -8.30 5.86
N VAL A 210 -14.89 -9.25 6.54
CA VAL A 210 -14.03 -10.31 6.00
C VAL A 210 -14.52 -11.65 6.49
N GLN A 211 -14.17 -12.76 5.83
CA GLN A 211 -14.69 -14.08 6.20
C GLN A 211 -13.65 -14.99 6.86
N ARG A 212 -12.41 -14.96 6.40
CA ARG A 212 -11.32 -15.81 6.88
C ARG A 212 -10.00 -15.05 6.87
N MET A 213 -9.06 -15.53 7.64
CA MET A 213 -7.70 -15.00 7.72
C MET A 213 -6.70 -16.04 7.18
N TRP A 214 -5.74 -15.61 6.42
CA TRP A 214 -4.54 -16.38 6.13
C TRP A 214 -3.64 -16.38 7.36
N HIS A 215 -3.49 -17.54 8.00
CA HIS A 215 -2.51 -17.76 9.06
C HIS A 215 -1.11 -17.78 8.46
N ALA A 216 -0.16 -17.20 9.18
CA ALA A 216 1.21 -17.08 8.71
C ALA A 216 2.20 -17.75 9.67
N ASP A 217 3.37 -18.11 9.15
CA ASP A 217 4.52 -18.54 9.92
C ASP A 217 5.33 -17.35 10.47
N ALA A 218 6.51 -17.61 11.03
CA ALA A 218 7.38 -16.58 11.60
C ALA A 218 7.95 -15.61 10.56
N ASP A 219 8.01 -16.00 9.29
CA ASP A 219 8.48 -15.18 8.17
C ASP A 219 7.32 -14.43 7.47
N VAL A 220 6.13 -14.47 8.10
CA VAL A 220 4.89 -13.86 7.58
C VAL A 220 4.45 -14.46 6.24
N LEU A 221 4.80 -15.71 6.00
CA LEU A 221 4.36 -16.45 4.82
C LEU A 221 3.11 -17.28 5.15
N PRO A 222 2.12 -17.35 4.23
CA PRO A 222 0.85 -18.02 4.49
C PRO A 222 1.03 -19.53 4.69
N THR A 223 0.34 -20.08 5.68
CA THR A 223 0.31 -21.52 5.97
C THR A 223 -1.03 -22.16 5.63
N HIS A 224 -2.13 -21.52 5.97
CA HIS A 224 -3.49 -21.98 5.66
C HIS A 224 -4.51 -20.86 5.83
N LEU A 225 -5.64 -21.00 5.16
CA LEU A 225 -6.78 -20.09 5.27
C LEU A 225 -7.80 -20.66 6.27
N GLY A 226 -8.10 -19.93 7.33
CA GLY A 226 -8.94 -20.42 8.41
C GLY A 226 -9.67 -19.34 9.21
N PRO A 227 -10.47 -19.77 10.22
CA PRO A 227 -11.08 -18.84 11.16
C PRO A 227 -10.03 -18.23 12.09
N HIS A 228 -10.25 -16.97 12.49
CA HIS A 228 -9.45 -16.29 13.51
C HIS A 228 -10.31 -15.27 14.26
N PRO A 229 -10.12 -15.04 15.58
CA PRO A 229 -10.90 -14.05 16.33
C PRO A 229 -10.85 -12.63 15.76
N ALA A 230 -9.78 -12.23 15.08
CA ALA A 230 -9.68 -10.93 14.41
C ALA A 230 -10.76 -10.74 13.33
N VAL A 231 -11.25 -11.81 12.69
CA VAL A 231 -12.35 -11.75 11.69
C VAL A 231 -13.61 -11.16 12.33
N GLU A 232 -13.98 -11.65 13.51
CA GLU A 232 -15.16 -11.16 14.22
C GLU A 232 -14.90 -9.78 14.84
N ALA A 233 -13.69 -9.55 15.35
CA ALA A 233 -13.31 -8.26 15.90
C ALA A 233 -13.37 -7.14 14.83
N LEU A 234 -12.91 -7.39 13.61
CA LEU A 234 -13.01 -6.44 12.49
C LEU A 234 -14.47 -6.07 12.16
N ARG A 235 -15.41 -6.99 12.26
CA ARG A 235 -16.83 -6.68 12.05
C ARG A 235 -17.41 -5.73 13.09
N HIS A 236 -16.89 -5.76 14.30
CA HIS A 236 -17.41 -5.00 15.44
C HIS A 236 -16.53 -3.82 15.87
N GLY A 237 -15.46 -3.52 15.15
CA GLY A 237 -14.53 -2.43 15.47
C GLY A 237 -13.33 -2.90 16.28
N MET A 238 -12.42 -3.56 15.60
CA MET A 238 -11.18 -4.05 16.17
C MET A 238 -10.28 -2.91 16.64
N SER A 239 -9.80 -2.96 17.89
CA SER A 239 -8.67 -2.16 18.32
C SER A 239 -7.40 -2.68 17.64
N PRO A 240 -6.52 -1.82 17.11
CA PRO A 240 -5.22 -2.24 16.58
C PRO A 240 -4.32 -2.94 17.60
N ASP A 241 -4.60 -2.77 18.91
CA ASP A 241 -3.86 -3.44 20.00
C ASP A 241 -4.42 -4.82 20.35
N ALA A 242 -5.58 -5.22 19.78
CA ALA A 242 -6.22 -6.48 20.13
C ALA A 242 -5.44 -7.71 19.65
N PHE A 243 -4.75 -7.57 18.54
CA PHE A 243 -3.96 -8.64 17.91
C PHE A 243 -2.71 -8.05 17.25
N ALA A 244 -1.60 -8.76 17.34
CA ALA A 244 -0.41 -8.45 16.52
C ALA A 244 -0.66 -9.05 15.12
N LEU A 245 -0.97 -8.21 14.14
CA LEU A 245 -1.32 -8.64 12.79
C LEU A 245 -0.29 -8.16 11.76
N ASP A 246 0.05 -9.05 10.84
CA ASP A 246 0.59 -8.82 9.52
C ASP A 246 -0.01 -9.90 8.61
N ASN A 247 -1.33 -9.79 8.36
CA ASN A 247 -2.08 -10.89 7.77
C ASN A 247 -3.02 -10.44 6.66
N ASN A 248 -3.19 -11.32 5.67
CA ASN A 248 -4.22 -11.21 4.65
C ASN A 248 -5.55 -11.79 5.15
N PHE A 249 -6.63 -11.07 4.81
CA PHE A 249 -8.02 -11.50 5.02
C PHE A 249 -8.69 -11.70 3.67
N ALA A 250 -9.41 -12.82 3.53
CA ALA A 250 -10.09 -13.21 2.30
C ALA A 250 -11.59 -12.90 2.35
N ASN A 251 -12.21 -12.80 1.16
CA ASN A 251 -13.62 -12.48 0.98
C ASN A 251 -14.00 -11.17 1.67
N TRP A 252 -13.20 -10.15 1.46
CA TRP A 252 -13.46 -8.81 1.91
C TRP A 252 -14.61 -8.18 1.11
N SER A 253 -15.52 -7.48 1.79
CA SER A 253 -16.66 -6.79 1.15
C SER A 253 -16.28 -5.56 0.34
N ARG A 254 -15.00 -5.25 0.21
CA ARG A 254 -14.45 -4.06 -0.44
C ARG A 254 -14.85 -2.75 0.23
N GLU A 255 -15.13 -2.81 1.52
CA GLU A 255 -15.31 -1.65 2.38
C GLU A 255 -14.60 -1.85 3.72
N ALA A 256 -13.83 -0.85 4.16
CA ALA A 256 -13.23 -0.78 5.48
C ALA A 256 -13.34 0.64 6.04
N THR A 257 -13.54 0.77 7.34
CA THR A 257 -13.60 2.07 8.01
C THR A 257 -12.59 2.11 9.15
N ILE A 258 -11.78 3.15 9.17
CA ILE A 258 -10.95 3.53 10.28
C ILE A 258 -11.65 4.66 11.02
N ALA A 259 -11.96 4.44 12.29
CA ALA A 259 -12.63 5.43 13.13
C ALA A 259 -11.71 5.90 14.27
N TRP A 260 -11.79 7.18 14.58
CA TRP A 260 -11.14 7.84 15.71
C TRP A 260 -12.24 8.48 16.59
N PRO A 261 -12.86 7.69 17.50
CA PRO A 261 -13.98 8.17 18.32
C PRO A 261 -13.63 9.37 19.20
N ASP A 262 -12.40 9.42 19.71
CA ASP A 262 -11.84 10.52 20.49
C ASP A 262 -11.71 11.82 19.71
N GLU A 263 -11.64 11.75 18.39
CA GLU A 263 -11.55 12.89 17.47
C GLU A 263 -12.85 13.11 16.67
N HIS A 264 -13.91 12.37 16.96
CA HIS A 264 -15.22 12.44 16.28
C HIS A 264 -15.12 12.36 14.75
N ARG A 265 -14.25 11.50 14.23
CA ARG A 265 -14.02 11.34 12.79
C ARG A 265 -13.84 9.89 12.37
N GLN A 266 -14.06 9.64 11.10
CA GLN A 266 -13.79 8.35 10.45
C GLN A 266 -13.41 8.52 8.99
N LEU A 267 -12.68 7.57 8.45
CA LEU A 267 -12.31 7.45 7.05
C LEU A 267 -12.77 6.11 6.52
N THR A 268 -13.70 6.12 5.57
CA THR A 268 -14.17 4.90 4.91
C THR A 268 -13.44 4.72 3.60
N MET A 269 -12.83 3.57 3.42
CA MET A 269 -12.20 3.12 2.18
C MET A 269 -13.15 2.14 1.47
N THR A 270 -13.39 2.38 0.19
CA THR A 270 -14.09 1.43 -0.70
C THR A 270 -13.22 1.08 -1.89
N ALA A 271 -13.44 -0.10 -2.47
CA ALA A 271 -12.66 -0.61 -3.58
C ALA A 271 -13.57 -1.28 -4.63
N ASP A 272 -13.16 -1.19 -5.91
CA ASP A 272 -13.78 -1.94 -6.99
C ASP A 272 -13.27 -3.40 -7.02
N THR A 273 -13.94 -4.27 -7.79
CA THR A 273 -13.37 -5.54 -8.22
C THR A 273 -12.10 -5.23 -9.07
N PRO A 274 -10.98 -5.93 -8.89
CA PRO A 274 -10.81 -7.21 -8.18
C PRO A 274 -10.17 -7.12 -6.78
N PHE A 275 -10.33 -6.03 -6.05
CA PHE A 275 -9.78 -5.92 -4.70
C PHE A 275 -10.58 -6.78 -3.70
N ASP A 276 -10.35 -8.09 -3.70
CA ASP A 276 -11.12 -9.05 -2.89
C ASP A 276 -10.40 -9.47 -1.59
N HIS A 277 -9.19 -8.94 -1.39
CA HIS A 277 -8.35 -9.23 -0.23
C HIS A 277 -8.02 -7.94 0.52
N LEU A 278 -7.84 -8.08 1.84
CA LEU A 278 -7.46 -6.99 2.72
C LEU A 278 -6.26 -7.44 3.56
N VAL A 279 -5.19 -6.65 3.56
CA VAL A 279 -4.11 -6.81 4.54
C VAL A 279 -4.37 -5.90 5.72
N VAL A 280 -4.21 -6.44 6.92
CA VAL A 280 -4.15 -5.63 8.15
C VAL A 280 -2.78 -5.82 8.76
N PHE A 281 -2.03 -4.72 8.83
CA PHE A 281 -0.74 -4.64 9.50
C PHE A 281 -0.88 -3.75 10.74
N ALA A 282 -0.83 -4.37 11.90
CA ALA A 282 -0.94 -3.73 13.20
C ALA A 282 0.00 -4.43 14.18
N PRO A 283 1.33 -4.17 14.10
CA PRO A 283 2.30 -4.84 14.95
C PRO A 283 2.10 -4.45 16.42
N ALA A 284 2.44 -5.40 17.31
CA ALA A 284 2.35 -5.16 18.75
C ALA A 284 3.32 -4.07 19.20
N ASN A 285 2.83 -3.18 20.08
CA ASN A 285 3.65 -2.08 20.65
C ASN A 285 4.28 -1.13 19.61
N ASP A 286 3.65 -0.98 18.45
CA ASP A 286 4.06 -0.07 17.39
C ASP A 286 2.94 0.94 17.08
N ALA A 287 3.32 2.12 16.63
CA ALA A 287 2.37 3.15 16.20
C ALA A 287 1.81 2.93 14.78
N GLN A 288 2.31 1.92 14.06
CA GLN A 288 1.90 1.66 12.69
C GLN A 288 0.53 0.98 12.63
N LEU A 289 -0.26 1.40 11.66
CA LEU A 289 -1.53 0.78 11.29
C LEU A 289 -1.70 0.90 9.78
N CYS A 290 -1.75 -0.24 9.09
CA CYS A 290 -2.11 -0.30 7.68
C CYS A 290 -3.36 -1.16 7.49
N VAL A 291 -4.22 -0.76 6.57
CA VAL A 291 -5.39 -1.51 6.13
C VAL A 291 -5.40 -1.41 4.60
N GLU A 292 -4.89 -2.43 3.95
CA GLU A 292 -4.43 -2.39 2.57
C GLU A 292 -5.38 -3.14 1.64
N PRO A 293 -6.01 -2.47 0.69
CA PRO A 293 -6.76 -3.13 -0.38
C PRO A 293 -5.78 -3.76 -1.38
N VAL A 294 -5.89 -5.06 -1.59
CA VAL A 294 -5.00 -5.81 -2.49
C VAL A 294 -5.80 -6.81 -3.33
N THR A 295 -5.29 -7.11 -4.52
CA THR A 295 -5.91 -8.09 -5.43
C THR A 295 -5.41 -9.51 -5.22
N ASN A 296 -4.33 -9.68 -4.45
CA ASN A 296 -3.71 -10.97 -4.17
C ASN A 296 -3.22 -11.08 -2.72
N THR A 297 -3.14 -12.29 -2.22
CA THR A 297 -2.54 -12.58 -0.91
C THR A 297 -1.02 -12.65 -1.00
N THR A 298 -0.37 -12.69 0.18
CA THR A 298 1.07 -13.01 0.28
C THR A 298 1.35 -14.34 -0.41
N ASP A 299 2.46 -14.43 -1.14
CA ASP A 299 2.99 -15.64 -1.79
C ASP A 299 2.04 -16.28 -2.82
N CYS A 300 1.18 -15.46 -3.44
CA CYS A 300 0.12 -15.92 -4.33
C CYS A 300 0.63 -16.73 -5.53
N PHE A 301 1.82 -16.40 -6.04
CA PHE A 301 2.38 -17.09 -7.21
C PHE A 301 2.93 -18.49 -6.91
N ASN A 302 3.18 -18.80 -5.64
CA ASN A 302 3.58 -20.12 -5.18
C ASN A 302 2.40 -21.01 -4.74
N ALA A 303 1.21 -20.44 -4.59
CA ALA A 303 0.01 -21.15 -4.13
C ALA A 303 -0.89 -21.62 -5.30
N VAL A 304 -0.30 -22.27 -6.32
CA VAL A 304 -0.95 -22.62 -7.60
C VAL A 304 -2.23 -23.45 -7.42
N ASP A 305 -2.25 -24.36 -6.45
CA ASP A 305 -3.41 -25.22 -6.17
C ASP A 305 -4.57 -24.48 -5.47
N MET A 306 -4.36 -23.22 -5.08
CA MET A 306 -5.31 -22.42 -4.31
C MET A 306 -5.68 -21.10 -5.02
N GLN A 307 -5.52 -21.03 -6.33
CA GLN A 307 -5.59 -19.79 -7.11
C GLN A 307 -6.89 -18.99 -6.89
N GLU A 308 -8.05 -19.64 -6.78
CA GLU A 308 -9.32 -18.99 -6.46
C GLU A 308 -9.35 -18.32 -5.07
N GLN A 309 -8.44 -18.71 -4.15
CA GLN A 309 -8.39 -18.21 -2.78
C GLN A 309 -7.28 -17.18 -2.57
N VAL A 310 -6.27 -17.16 -3.44
CA VAL A 310 -5.10 -16.28 -3.30
C VAL A 310 -5.20 -15.02 -4.17
N GLY A 311 -6.13 -14.97 -5.10
CA GLY A 311 -6.31 -13.84 -6.00
C GLY A 311 -5.17 -13.68 -7.00
N GLY A 312 -5.02 -12.46 -7.51
CA GLY A 312 -4.15 -12.18 -8.63
C GLY A 312 -4.78 -12.64 -9.95
N CYS A 313 -4.10 -12.38 -11.04
CA CYS A 313 -4.52 -12.80 -12.38
C CYS A 313 -3.30 -13.05 -13.27
N VAL A 314 -3.56 -13.47 -14.50
CA VAL A 314 -2.57 -13.50 -15.58
C VAL A 314 -3.04 -12.51 -16.63
N LEU A 315 -2.18 -11.56 -17.02
CA LEU A 315 -2.45 -10.64 -18.11
C LEU A 315 -1.81 -11.18 -19.39
N GLU A 316 -2.62 -11.43 -20.41
CA GLU A 316 -2.16 -11.78 -21.73
C GLU A 316 -1.42 -10.59 -22.39
N PRO A 317 -0.60 -10.81 -23.44
CA PRO A 317 0.04 -9.74 -24.17
C PRO A 317 -0.94 -8.67 -24.65
N GLY A 318 -0.72 -7.41 -24.24
CA GLY A 318 -1.58 -6.27 -24.52
C GLY A 318 -2.80 -6.13 -23.61
N GLU A 319 -3.09 -7.10 -22.77
CA GLU A 319 -4.22 -7.02 -21.82
C GLU A 319 -3.96 -5.97 -20.73
N GLU A 320 -5.03 -5.26 -20.37
CA GLU A 320 -5.03 -4.23 -19.33
C GLU A 320 -6.07 -4.56 -18.26
N ILE A 321 -5.72 -4.24 -17.02
CA ILE A 321 -6.63 -4.28 -15.87
C ILE A 321 -6.67 -2.90 -15.22
N ALA A 322 -7.84 -2.49 -14.73
CA ALA A 322 -8.02 -1.25 -14.00
C ALA A 322 -9.05 -1.39 -12.87
N ALA A 323 -8.83 -0.69 -11.78
CA ALA A 323 -9.79 -0.61 -10.67
C ALA A 323 -9.53 0.64 -9.82
N THR A 324 -10.53 1.07 -9.05
CA THR A 324 -10.48 2.30 -8.26
C THR A 324 -10.61 1.99 -6.77
N LEU A 325 -9.86 2.75 -5.99
CA LEU A 325 -9.95 2.86 -4.54
C LEU A 325 -10.45 4.26 -4.19
N THR A 326 -11.32 4.36 -3.17
CA THR A 326 -11.86 5.64 -2.73
C THR A 326 -11.80 5.75 -1.21
N TRP A 327 -11.26 6.86 -0.72
CA TRP A 327 -11.28 7.20 0.71
C TRP A 327 -12.20 8.38 0.93
N THR A 328 -13.25 8.17 1.72
CA THR A 328 -14.28 9.17 2.02
C THR A 328 -14.20 9.57 3.49
N PRO A 329 -13.74 10.80 3.80
CA PRO A 329 -13.69 11.30 5.17
C PRO A 329 -15.08 11.69 5.67
N ARG A 330 -15.31 11.47 6.97
CA ARG A 330 -16.49 11.98 7.70
C ARG A 330 -16.07 12.51 9.05
N LYS A 331 -16.68 13.64 9.45
CA LYS A 331 -16.61 14.21 10.80
C LYS A 331 -17.99 14.13 11.44
N GLY A 332 -18.04 13.80 12.73
CA GLY A 332 -19.27 13.75 13.52
C GLY A 332 -19.73 15.12 14.00
#